data_47153b0195988c5520e6291444475b8c
#
_entry.id   47153b0195988c5520e6291444475b8c
#
_cell.length_a   1.000
_cell.length_b   1.000
_cell.length_c   1.000
_cell.angle_alpha   90.00
_cell.angle_beta   90.00
_cell.angle_gamma   90.00
#
_symmetry.space_group_name_H-M   'P 1'
#
loop_
_entity.id
_entity.type
_entity.pdbx_description
1 polymer ?
#
loop_
_entity_poly.entity_id
_entity_poly.type
_entity_poly.pdbx_seq_one_letter_code
_entity_poly.pdbx_strand_id
1 'polypeptide(L)'
;GLGRGGDIITLAEEIYRTQDISYVLRCIEDKRAALKPVILSCPFEKAYSTFQDLKINHLSSRILFAYLEERGIDLETAQKVCREAHFKRNGKNYFAIAFPNISGGYEIQNRYFKACIAPKDITCIISTPESRICYIFEGFMDFLSFRPAFPSLEEGDYIVLNSVSNLQKAFSFLA
;
A
#
# COMPACT_ATOMS: atom_id res chain seq x y z
N GLY A 1 8.90 -17.95 -21.48
CA GLY A 1 8.13 -17.97 -20.22
C GLY A 1 7.15 -19.12 -20.23
N LEU A 2 6.89 -19.76 -19.09
CA LEU A 2 6.03 -20.95 -18.93
C LEU A 2 4.52 -20.66 -19.13
N GLY A 3 4.16 -19.39 -19.43
CA GLY A 3 2.76 -19.01 -19.70
C GLY A 3 1.80 -19.14 -18.51
N ARG A 4 2.33 -19.39 -17.31
CA ARG A 4 1.56 -19.48 -16.06
C ARG A 4 1.97 -18.39 -15.09
N GLY A 5 1.00 -17.69 -14.49
CA GLY A 5 1.21 -16.82 -13.34
C GLY A 5 1.21 -17.65 -12.06
N GLY A 6 1.93 -17.19 -11.04
CA GLY A 6 1.98 -17.82 -9.72
C GLY A 6 2.79 -16.99 -8.74
N ASP A 7 2.80 -17.42 -7.49
CA ASP A 7 3.63 -16.84 -6.43
C ASP A 7 5.03 -17.47 -6.38
N ILE A 8 5.83 -17.07 -5.40
CA ILE A 8 7.20 -17.59 -5.22
C ILE A 8 7.22 -19.10 -4.91
N ILE A 9 6.16 -19.62 -4.27
CA ILE A 9 6.05 -21.04 -3.94
C ILE A 9 5.81 -21.81 -5.23
N THR A 10 4.88 -21.38 -6.08
CA THR A 10 4.60 -21.98 -7.39
C THR A 10 5.86 -22.01 -8.28
N LEU A 11 6.63 -20.93 -8.28
CA LEU A 11 7.90 -20.88 -8.99
C LEU A 11 8.92 -21.88 -8.42
N ALA A 12 9.00 -21.99 -7.11
CA ALA A 12 9.92 -22.91 -6.44
C ALA A 12 9.50 -24.38 -6.64
N GLU A 13 8.21 -24.71 -6.62
CA GLU A 13 7.68 -26.03 -6.98
C GLU A 13 8.13 -26.46 -8.38
N GLU A 14 8.06 -25.53 -9.34
CA GLU A 14 8.50 -25.79 -10.71
C GLU A 14 10.02 -25.98 -10.79
N ILE A 15 10.82 -25.16 -10.11
CA ILE A 15 12.28 -25.26 -10.07
C ILE A 15 12.74 -26.56 -9.43
N TYR A 16 12.13 -26.96 -8.30
CA TYR A 16 12.49 -28.16 -7.56
C TYR A 16 11.74 -29.40 -8.04
N ARG A 17 10.82 -29.26 -9.00
CA ARG A 17 9.99 -30.34 -9.58
C ARG A 17 9.27 -31.17 -8.53
N THR A 18 8.66 -30.51 -7.55
CA THR A 18 7.95 -31.12 -6.43
C THR A 18 6.72 -30.31 -6.09
N GLN A 19 5.70 -30.97 -5.56
CA GLN A 19 4.49 -30.33 -4.98
C GLN A 19 4.50 -30.39 -3.45
N ASP A 20 5.58 -30.89 -2.85
CA ASP A 20 5.75 -30.89 -1.39
C ASP A 20 6.18 -29.50 -0.92
N ILE A 21 5.21 -28.72 -0.46
CA ILE A 21 5.39 -27.36 0.04
C ILE A 21 6.40 -27.32 1.19
N SER A 22 6.39 -28.32 2.08
CA SER A 22 7.32 -28.39 3.22
C SER A 22 8.76 -28.57 2.76
N TYR A 23 8.98 -29.35 1.72
CA TYR A 23 10.28 -29.51 1.08
C TYR A 23 10.71 -28.22 0.37
N VAL A 24 9.81 -27.60 -0.38
CA VAL A 24 10.06 -26.33 -1.08
C VAL A 24 10.47 -25.23 -0.11
N LEU A 25 9.76 -25.07 1.01
CA LEU A 25 10.06 -24.07 2.03
C LEU A 25 11.46 -24.30 2.64
N ARG A 26 11.82 -25.54 2.94
CA ARG A 26 13.19 -25.87 3.42
C ARG A 26 14.26 -25.51 2.40
N CYS A 27 14.04 -25.84 1.12
CA CYS A 27 14.99 -25.48 0.06
C CYS A 27 15.17 -23.97 -0.13
N ILE A 28 14.10 -23.19 0.07
CA ILE A 28 14.17 -21.72 0.04
C ILE A 28 14.95 -21.21 1.26
N GLU A 29 14.71 -21.76 2.44
CA GLU A 29 15.34 -21.36 3.69
C GLU A 29 16.86 -21.66 3.68
N ASP A 30 17.25 -22.84 3.24
CA ASP A 30 18.65 -23.27 3.09
C ASP A 30 19.43 -22.35 2.15
N LYS A 31 18.81 -21.93 1.03
CA LYS A 31 19.43 -20.99 0.08
C LYS A 31 19.48 -19.56 0.59
N ARG A 32 18.52 -19.16 1.45
CA ARG A 32 18.53 -17.83 2.08
C ARG A 32 19.79 -17.63 2.95
N ALA A 33 20.24 -18.67 3.65
CA ALA A 33 21.47 -18.63 4.43
C ALA A 33 22.74 -18.48 3.58
N ALA A 34 22.70 -18.89 2.31
CA ALA A 34 23.83 -18.82 1.37
C ALA A 34 23.83 -17.53 0.52
N LEU A 35 22.72 -16.82 0.45
CA LEU A 35 22.61 -15.57 -0.29
C LEU A 35 23.15 -14.43 0.59
N LYS A 36 24.39 -13.98 0.32
CA LYS A 36 24.79 -12.64 0.74
C LYS A 36 23.79 -11.67 0.14
N PRO A 37 23.26 -10.69 0.93
CA PRO A 37 22.37 -9.70 0.38
C PRO A 37 23.12 -8.99 -0.76
N VAL A 38 22.76 -9.29 -1.98
CA VAL A 38 23.14 -8.48 -3.14
C VAL A 38 22.34 -7.20 -2.96
N ILE A 39 22.98 -6.19 -2.38
CA ILE A 39 22.48 -4.83 -2.45
C ILE A 39 22.59 -4.49 -3.94
N LEU A 40 21.51 -4.76 -4.68
CA LEU A 40 21.32 -4.14 -5.97
C LEU A 40 21.17 -2.65 -5.65
N SER A 41 22.28 -1.93 -5.61
CA SER A 41 22.28 -0.50 -5.80
C SER A 41 21.86 -0.27 -7.27
N CYS A 42 20.54 -0.41 -7.52
CA CYS A 42 19.99 0.31 -8.64
C CYS A 42 20.35 1.77 -8.37
N PRO A 43 21.12 2.45 -9.24
CA PRO A 43 21.18 3.88 -9.16
C PRO A 43 19.72 4.32 -9.26
N PHE A 44 19.16 4.79 -8.14
CA PHE A 44 17.93 5.53 -8.16
C PHE A 44 18.26 6.77 -8.99
N GLU A 45 18.12 6.66 -10.32
CA GLU A 45 17.84 7.83 -11.10
C GLU A 45 16.70 8.51 -10.36
N LYS A 46 16.97 9.74 -9.89
CA LYS A 46 15.93 10.60 -9.33
C LYS A 46 14.79 10.51 -10.32
N ALA A 47 13.75 9.75 -9.97
CA ALA A 47 12.54 9.71 -10.74
C ALA A 47 12.05 11.15 -10.74
N TYR A 48 12.36 11.86 -11.81
CA TYR A 48 11.78 13.15 -12.11
C TYR A 48 10.30 12.96 -11.89
N SER A 49 9.69 13.79 -11.07
CA SER A 49 8.30 13.59 -10.66
C SER A 49 7.48 13.34 -11.92
N THR A 50 7.05 12.10 -12.11
CA THR A 50 6.24 11.69 -13.27
C THR A 50 4.90 12.41 -13.28
N PHE A 51 4.63 13.18 -12.23
CA PHE A 51 3.40 13.93 -11.98
C PHE A 51 3.67 15.42 -12.24
N GLN A 52 3.26 15.90 -13.42
CA GLN A 52 3.30 17.33 -13.77
C GLN A 52 2.02 18.02 -13.30
N ASP A 53 2.08 19.31 -12.98
CA ASP A 53 0.93 20.13 -12.56
C ASP A 53 0.14 19.51 -11.39
N LEU A 54 0.84 18.88 -10.43
CA LEU A 54 0.21 18.19 -9.30
C LEU A 54 -0.54 19.20 -8.41
N LYS A 55 -1.82 18.92 -8.19
CA LYS A 55 -2.70 19.66 -7.26
C LYS A 55 -3.36 18.67 -6.31
N ILE A 56 -3.33 18.94 -5.02
CA ILE A 56 -4.02 18.19 -3.99
C ILE A 56 -5.18 19.01 -3.47
N ASN A 57 -6.39 18.49 -3.60
CA ASN A 57 -7.64 19.14 -3.23
C ASN A 57 -8.43 18.28 -2.23
N HIS A 58 -9.52 18.83 -1.69
CA HIS A 58 -10.51 18.02 -0.99
C HIS A 58 -11.11 16.98 -1.92
N LEU A 59 -11.36 15.79 -1.38
CA LEU A 59 -12.00 14.70 -2.13
C LEU A 59 -13.46 15.05 -2.40
N SER A 60 -13.81 15.32 -3.66
CA SER A 60 -15.13 15.82 -4.08
C SER A 60 -15.65 15.25 -5.41
N SER A 61 -14.82 14.53 -6.16
CA SER A 61 -15.16 13.96 -7.46
C SER A 61 -16.22 12.87 -7.33
N ARG A 62 -17.35 13.02 -8.01
CA ARG A 62 -18.42 12.01 -8.07
C ARG A 62 -17.93 10.67 -8.63
N ILE A 63 -16.96 10.69 -9.55
CA ILE A 63 -16.39 9.48 -10.14
C ILE A 63 -15.58 8.71 -9.10
N LEU A 64 -14.82 9.41 -8.24
CA LEU A 64 -14.08 8.78 -7.15
C LEU A 64 -15.02 8.31 -6.04
N PHE A 65 -16.10 9.02 -5.77
CA PHE A 65 -17.13 8.57 -4.84
C PHE A 65 -17.78 7.27 -5.31
N ALA A 66 -18.21 7.19 -6.57
CA ALA A 66 -18.76 5.96 -7.12
C ALA A 66 -17.78 4.78 -7.05
N TYR A 67 -16.48 5.04 -7.23
CA TYR A 67 -15.43 4.01 -7.07
C TYR A 67 -15.29 3.55 -5.62
N LEU A 68 -15.39 4.45 -4.63
CA LEU A 68 -15.36 4.10 -3.21
C LEU A 68 -16.62 3.32 -2.80
N GLU A 69 -17.81 3.74 -3.24
CA GLU A 69 -19.08 3.07 -2.96
C GLU A 69 -19.11 1.64 -3.50
N GLU A 70 -18.62 1.41 -4.73
CA GLU A 70 -18.48 0.05 -5.28
C GLU A 70 -17.61 -0.86 -4.43
N ARG A 71 -16.68 -0.30 -3.65
CA ARG A 71 -15.81 -1.04 -2.73
C ARG A 71 -16.38 -1.12 -1.31
N GLY A 72 -17.60 -0.64 -1.09
CA GLY A 72 -18.24 -0.62 0.22
C GLY A 72 -17.57 0.33 1.22
N ILE A 73 -16.86 1.36 0.74
CA ILE A 73 -16.16 2.33 1.56
C ILE A 73 -17.10 3.48 1.89
N ASP A 74 -17.18 3.84 3.17
CA ASP A 74 -17.92 5.00 3.63
C ASP A 74 -17.29 6.31 3.16
N LEU A 75 -18.10 7.14 2.50
CA LEU A 75 -17.63 8.39 1.90
C LEU A 75 -17.21 9.43 2.96
N GLU A 76 -17.91 9.50 4.08
CA GLU A 76 -17.58 10.44 5.15
C GLU A 76 -16.21 10.12 5.75
N THR A 77 -15.94 8.86 6.01
CA THR A 77 -14.64 8.38 6.47
C THR A 77 -13.54 8.68 5.44
N ALA A 78 -13.81 8.37 4.16
CA ALA A 78 -12.84 8.63 3.11
C ALA A 78 -12.51 10.12 2.96
N GLN A 79 -13.50 11.01 3.03
CA GLN A 79 -13.29 12.46 2.93
C GLN A 79 -12.48 13.05 4.09
N LYS A 80 -12.57 12.46 5.29
CA LYS A 80 -11.78 12.89 6.45
C LYS A 80 -10.29 12.63 6.26
N VAL A 81 -9.93 11.44 5.76
CA VAL A 81 -8.54 10.97 5.72
C VAL A 81 -7.89 11.04 4.35
N CYS A 82 -8.67 11.11 3.27
CA CYS A 82 -8.17 11.19 1.89
C CYS A 82 -8.26 12.60 1.31
N ARG A 83 -7.56 12.78 0.22
CA ARG A 83 -7.57 13.96 -0.64
C ARG A 83 -7.83 13.51 -2.08
N GLU A 84 -7.91 14.46 -2.98
CA GLU A 84 -8.01 14.24 -4.42
C GLU A 84 -6.78 14.83 -5.12
N ALA A 85 -6.00 13.99 -5.80
CA ALA A 85 -4.86 14.42 -6.59
C ALA A 85 -5.27 14.60 -8.06
N HIS A 86 -4.93 15.76 -8.62
CA HIS A 86 -4.99 16.04 -10.05
C HIS A 86 -3.58 16.26 -10.58
N PHE A 87 -3.25 15.65 -11.69
CA PHE A 87 -1.90 15.75 -12.27
C PHE A 87 -1.92 15.43 -13.77
N LYS A 88 -0.82 15.80 -14.43
CA LYS A 88 -0.55 15.39 -15.81
C LYS A 88 0.54 14.33 -15.84
N ARG A 89 0.36 13.36 -16.73
CA ARG A 89 1.36 12.35 -17.05
C ARG A 89 1.32 12.07 -18.56
N ASN A 90 2.47 12.17 -19.24
CA ASN A 90 2.54 12.00 -20.68
C ASN A 90 1.52 12.87 -21.46
N GLY A 91 1.35 14.13 -21.05
CA GLY A 91 0.42 15.09 -21.67
C GLY A 91 -1.07 14.85 -21.40
N LYS A 92 -1.45 13.81 -20.66
CA LYS A 92 -2.85 13.50 -20.30
C LYS A 92 -3.15 13.90 -18.85
N ASN A 93 -4.37 14.39 -18.62
CA ASN A 93 -4.85 14.72 -17.28
C ASN A 93 -5.34 13.46 -16.57
N TYR A 94 -4.98 13.33 -15.30
CA TYR A 94 -5.41 12.26 -14.40
C TYR A 94 -5.91 12.82 -13.09
N PHE A 95 -6.77 12.06 -12.42
CA PHE A 95 -7.16 12.33 -11.04
C PHE A 95 -7.31 11.00 -10.28
N ALA A 96 -7.07 11.03 -9.00
CA ALA A 96 -7.11 9.86 -8.14
C ALA A 96 -7.39 10.24 -6.68
N ILE A 97 -7.86 9.28 -5.88
CA ILE A 97 -7.85 9.37 -4.44
C ILE A 97 -6.39 9.44 -3.99
N ALA A 98 -6.08 10.36 -3.08
CA ALA A 98 -4.75 10.55 -2.52
C ALA A 98 -4.80 10.36 -1.00
N PHE A 99 -4.08 9.37 -0.51
CA PHE A 99 -3.99 9.05 0.91
C PHE A 99 -2.62 9.52 1.44
N PRO A 100 -2.58 10.50 2.36
CA PRO A 100 -1.34 11.10 2.84
C PRO A 100 -0.55 10.15 3.72
N ASN A 101 0.77 10.26 3.70
CA ASN A 101 1.67 9.58 4.63
C ASN A 101 2.38 10.58 5.57
N ILE A 102 3.08 10.07 6.58
CA ILE A 102 3.74 10.91 7.60
C ILE A 102 4.90 11.76 7.07
N SER A 103 5.44 11.43 5.91
CA SER A 103 6.54 12.16 5.26
C SER A 103 6.09 13.18 4.21
N GLY A 104 4.77 13.42 4.09
CA GLY A 104 4.21 14.40 3.14
C GLY A 104 4.04 13.87 1.72
N GLY A 105 4.25 12.59 1.48
CA GLY A 105 3.90 11.92 0.23
C GLY A 105 2.46 11.40 0.24
N TYR A 106 2.04 10.77 -0.86
CA TYR A 106 0.70 10.23 -1.02
C TYR A 106 0.72 8.88 -1.72
N GLU A 107 -0.05 7.92 -1.23
CA GLU A 107 -0.49 6.81 -2.06
C GLU A 107 -1.70 7.25 -2.87
N ILE A 108 -1.67 7.04 -4.18
CA ILE A 108 -2.76 7.44 -5.07
C ILE A 108 -3.37 6.24 -5.76
N GLN A 109 -4.69 6.22 -5.83
CA GLN A 109 -5.43 5.15 -6.49
C GLN A 109 -6.73 5.63 -7.10
N ASN A 110 -7.06 5.10 -8.26
CA ASN A 110 -8.39 5.13 -8.84
C ASN A 110 -8.72 3.74 -9.43
N ARG A 111 -9.81 3.61 -10.19
CA ARG A 111 -10.21 2.34 -10.81
C ARG A 111 -9.14 1.71 -11.71
N TYR A 112 -8.25 2.50 -12.31
CA TYR A 112 -7.38 2.08 -13.40
C TYR A 112 -5.91 1.94 -13.01
N PHE A 113 -5.48 2.56 -11.94
CA PHE A 113 -4.09 2.52 -11.50
C PHE A 113 -3.92 2.75 -10.00
N LYS A 114 -2.78 2.29 -9.49
CA LYS A 114 -2.23 2.61 -8.19
C LYS A 114 -0.80 3.12 -8.38
N ALA A 115 -0.43 4.18 -7.65
CA ALA A 115 0.91 4.77 -7.69
C ALA A 115 1.20 5.50 -6.38
N CYS A 116 2.43 6.02 -6.25
CA CYS A 116 2.86 6.78 -5.09
C CYS A 116 3.44 8.12 -5.55
N ILE A 117 3.04 9.19 -4.89
CA ILE A 117 3.69 10.51 -4.95
C ILE A 117 4.69 10.55 -3.80
N ALA A 118 5.97 10.61 -4.13
CA ALA A 118 7.07 10.55 -3.16
C ALA A 118 7.03 11.73 -2.15
N PRO A 119 7.57 11.52 -0.95
CA PRO A 119 8.25 10.32 -0.47
C PRO A 119 7.27 9.21 -0.08
N LYS A 120 7.72 7.94 -0.18
CA LYS A 120 6.94 6.78 0.25
C LYS A 120 7.18 6.50 1.72
N ASP A 121 6.08 6.45 2.50
CA ASP A 121 6.15 6.17 3.93
C ASP A 121 4.86 5.55 4.46
N ILE A 122 4.85 5.20 5.76
CA ILE A 122 3.65 4.75 6.47
C ILE A 122 2.67 5.92 6.69
N THR A 123 1.42 5.59 6.96
CA THR A 123 0.43 6.54 7.48
C THR A 123 0.03 6.10 8.88
N CYS A 124 0.02 7.03 9.83
CA CYS A 124 -0.41 6.79 11.20
C CYS A 124 -1.65 7.65 11.50
N ILE A 125 -2.68 7.03 12.04
CA ILE A 125 -3.89 7.70 12.51
C ILE A 125 -4.07 7.32 13.96
N ILE A 126 -3.89 8.28 14.86
CA ILE A 126 -3.99 8.11 16.30
C ILE A 126 -5.41 8.46 16.72
N SER A 127 -6.11 7.52 17.34
CA SER A 127 -7.49 7.70 17.80
C SER A 127 -7.52 8.39 19.15
N THR A 128 -6.82 7.82 20.15
CA THR A 128 -6.70 8.39 21.50
C THR A 128 -5.33 8.09 22.07
N PRO A 129 -4.80 8.95 22.98
CA PRO A 129 -3.49 8.70 23.61
C PRO A 129 -3.46 7.44 24.51
N GLU A 130 -4.63 6.93 24.88
CA GLU A 130 -4.78 5.78 25.79
C GLU A 130 -5.07 4.48 25.05
N SER A 131 -5.13 4.51 23.71
CA SER A 131 -5.41 3.33 22.91
C SER A 131 -4.34 2.25 23.14
N ARG A 132 -4.82 1.03 23.43
CA ARG A 132 -3.96 -0.16 23.60
C ARG A 132 -4.00 -1.09 22.39
N ILE A 133 -4.77 -0.73 21.38
CA ILE A 133 -4.97 -1.52 20.16
C ILE A 133 -4.45 -0.73 19.00
N CYS A 134 -3.63 -1.37 18.16
CA CYS A 134 -3.20 -0.83 16.89
C CYS A 134 -3.53 -1.82 15.77
N TYR A 135 -4.31 -1.36 14.81
CA TYR A 135 -4.63 -2.10 13.60
C TYR A 135 -3.65 -1.74 12.50
N ILE A 136 -3.06 -2.76 11.88
CA ILE A 136 -2.05 -2.57 10.82
C ILE A 136 -2.59 -3.08 9.49
N PHE A 137 -2.50 -2.27 8.44
CA PHE A 137 -2.96 -2.57 7.09
C PHE A 137 -1.83 -2.47 6.07
N GLU A 138 -1.85 -3.31 5.04
CA GLU A 138 -0.89 -3.20 3.95
C GLU A 138 -1.17 -1.97 3.08
N GLY A 139 -2.44 -1.70 2.77
CA GLY A 139 -2.87 -0.61 1.91
C GLY A 139 -4.04 0.20 2.45
N PHE A 140 -4.17 1.42 1.98
CA PHE A 140 -5.20 2.34 2.49
C PHE A 140 -6.63 1.95 2.10
N MET A 141 -6.82 1.20 1.02
CA MET A 141 -8.16 0.70 0.66
C MET A 141 -8.65 -0.34 1.68
N ASP A 142 -7.75 -1.19 2.18
CA ASP A 142 -8.09 -2.17 3.23
C ASP A 142 -8.46 -1.46 4.52
N PHE A 143 -7.69 -0.44 4.91
CA PHE A 143 -7.99 0.43 6.04
C PHE A 143 -9.36 1.09 5.90
N LEU A 144 -9.68 1.69 4.74
CA LEU A 144 -10.97 2.36 4.52
C LEU A 144 -12.17 1.41 4.55
N SER A 145 -11.98 0.16 4.13
CA SER A 145 -13.03 -0.87 4.15
C SER A 145 -13.22 -1.51 5.51
N PHE A 146 -12.26 -1.37 6.41
CA PHE A 146 -12.22 -2.11 7.68
C PHE A 146 -13.36 -1.72 8.63
N ARG A 147 -13.55 -0.44 8.92
CA ARG A 147 -14.57 0.01 9.89
C ARG A 147 -15.99 -0.30 9.44
N PRO A 148 -16.39 -0.06 8.20
CA PRO A 148 -17.69 -0.50 7.71
C PRO A 148 -17.91 -2.01 7.81
N ALA A 149 -16.86 -2.81 7.57
CA ALA A 149 -16.93 -4.27 7.64
C ALA A 149 -16.99 -4.82 9.08
N PHE A 150 -16.41 -4.09 10.05
CA PHE A 150 -16.28 -4.52 11.44
C PHE A 150 -16.70 -3.43 12.43
N PRO A 151 -17.98 -3.02 12.45
CA PRO A 151 -18.44 -1.87 13.25
C PRO A 151 -18.41 -2.12 14.75
N SER A 152 -18.39 -3.38 15.19
CA SER A 152 -18.39 -3.78 16.60
C SER A 152 -16.99 -3.88 17.23
N LEU A 153 -15.93 -3.72 16.45
CA LEU A 153 -14.58 -3.76 17.00
C LEU A 153 -14.27 -2.50 17.81
N GLU A 154 -13.46 -2.69 18.85
CA GLU A 154 -12.94 -1.61 19.68
C GLU A 154 -12.20 -0.57 18.84
N GLU A 155 -12.31 0.70 19.22
CA GLU A 155 -11.53 1.75 18.58
C GLU A 155 -10.05 1.62 18.93
N GLY A 156 -9.19 1.90 17.97
CA GLY A 156 -7.75 1.78 18.14
C GLY A 156 -7.00 2.71 17.19
N ASP A 157 -5.69 2.72 17.33
CA ASP A 157 -4.81 3.39 16.39
C ASP A 157 -4.70 2.60 15.09
N TYR A 158 -4.36 3.29 14.01
CA TYR A 158 -4.25 2.67 12.71
C TYR A 158 -2.90 3.00 12.07
N ILE A 159 -2.21 1.98 11.60
CA ILE A 159 -1.01 2.12 10.78
C ILE A 159 -1.28 1.50 9.40
N VAL A 160 -1.11 2.30 8.37
CA VAL A 160 -1.15 1.82 6.98
C VAL A 160 0.28 1.80 6.46
N LEU A 161 0.77 0.63 6.11
CA LEU A 161 2.16 0.43 5.67
C LEU A 161 2.44 1.09 4.32
N ASN A 162 1.42 1.17 3.46
CA ASN A 162 1.55 1.64 2.07
C ASN A 162 2.52 0.79 1.22
N SER A 163 3.25 -0.12 1.84
CA SER A 163 4.07 -1.16 1.26
C SER A 163 4.58 -2.07 2.38
N VAL A 164 4.65 -3.37 2.14
CA VAL A 164 5.24 -4.34 3.07
C VAL A 164 6.68 -3.97 3.46
N SER A 165 7.43 -3.31 2.57
CA SER A 165 8.79 -2.83 2.85
C SER A 165 8.88 -1.81 3.99
N ASN A 166 7.77 -1.18 4.37
CA ASN A 166 7.70 -0.22 5.48
C ASN A 166 7.36 -0.88 6.84
N LEU A 167 7.23 -2.20 6.91
CA LEU A 167 6.86 -2.90 8.14
C LEU A 167 7.81 -2.58 9.31
N GLN A 168 9.12 -2.49 9.05
CA GLN A 168 10.10 -2.15 10.07
C GLN A 168 9.88 -0.74 10.67
N LYS A 169 9.43 0.21 9.84
CA LYS A 169 9.09 1.56 10.31
C LYS A 169 7.86 1.55 11.23
N ALA A 170 6.86 0.71 10.92
CA ALA A 170 5.68 0.56 11.78
C ALA A 170 6.06 0.06 13.18
N PHE A 171 6.94 -0.94 13.28
CA PHE A 171 7.44 -1.41 14.58
C PHE A 171 8.22 -0.32 15.34
N SER A 172 9.05 0.46 14.65
CA SER A 172 9.78 1.57 15.28
C SER A 172 8.84 2.70 15.76
N PHE A 173 7.66 2.82 15.17
CA PHE A 173 6.65 3.79 15.58
C PHE A 173 5.87 3.32 16.82
N LEU A 174 5.72 2.01 17.02
CA LEU A 174 4.99 1.40 18.14
C LEU A 174 5.87 1.18 19.39
N ALA A 175 7.18 1.28 19.27
CA ALA A 175 8.15 1.10 20.35
C ALA A 175 8.28 2.35 21.22
#